data_8bab8da5bb10c022cc6ba40b772817bb
#
_entry.id   8bab8da5bb10c022cc6ba40b772817bb
#
_cell.length_a   1.000
_cell.length_b   1.000
_cell.length_c   1.000
_cell.angle_alpha   90.00
_cell.angle_beta   90.00
_cell.angle_gamma   90.00
#
_symmetry.space_group_name_H-M   'P 1'
#
loop_
_entity.id
_entity.type
_entity.pdbx_description
1 polymer ?
#
loop_
_entity_poly.entity_id
_entity_poly.type
_entity_poly.pdbx_seq_one_letter_code
_entity_poly.pdbx_strand_id
1 'polypeptide(L)'
;MMSQVILAEDESQLRRLISAMLADRGITVTEAADGVEALKLLQDDPAASLLLSDIVMPNMNGYELVEASLKVRPELKILMMTAYAAERPPPAALKAREIRTLIKPFDPDRMCDLVVDMLARP
;
A
#
# COMPACT_ATOMS: atom_id res chain seq x y z
N MET A 1 -1.97 -14.21 10.69
CA MET A 1 -0.57 -14.08 10.21
C MET A 1 -0.11 -12.65 10.42
N MET A 2 1.07 -12.47 10.96
CA MET A 2 1.62 -11.14 11.20
C MET A 2 2.46 -10.71 10.02
N SER A 3 2.06 -9.63 9.36
CA SER A 3 2.75 -9.11 8.18
C SER A 3 3.16 -7.66 8.40
N GLN A 4 4.31 -7.28 7.84
CA GLN A 4 4.78 -5.89 7.89
C GLN A 4 4.02 -5.02 6.90
N VAL A 5 3.66 -5.58 5.75
CA VAL A 5 3.03 -4.86 4.64
C VAL A 5 1.72 -5.52 4.25
N ILE A 6 0.68 -4.72 4.09
CA ILE A 6 -0.55 -5.12 3.40
C ILE A 6 -0.45 -4.55 1.98
N LEU A 7 -0.54 -5.41 0.98
CA LEU A 7 -0.46 -5.04 -0.42
C LEU A 7 -1.84 -5.14 -1.06
N ALA A 8 -2.38 -4.03 -1.51
CA ALA A 8 -3.67 -3.97 -2.21
C ALA A 8 -3.45 -3.69 -3.70
N GLU A 9 -3.72 -4.67 -4.54
CA GLU A 9 -3.56 -4.60 -5.98
C GLU A 9 -4.52 -5.59 -6.63
N ASP A 10 -5.36 -5.12 -7.54
CA ASP A 10 -6.37 -5.97 -8.17
C ASP A 10 -5.81 -6.86 -9.29
N GLU A 11 -4.71 -6.46 -9.92
CA GLU A 11 -4.06 -7.28 -10.95
C GLU A 11 -3.23 -8.38 -10.29
N SER A 12 -3.66 -9.64 -10.42
CA SER A 12 -3.05 -10.75 -9.70
C SER A 12 -1.58 -11.00 -10.03
N GLN A 13 -1.19 -10.84 -11.30
CA GLN A 13 0.20 -11.04 -11.70
C GLN A 13 1.13 -9.99 -11.09
N LEU A 14 0.73 -8.73 -11.16
CA LEU A 14 1.50 -7.64 -10.57
C LEU A 14 1.57 -7.78 -9.05
N ARG A 15 0.44 -8.11 -8.43
CA ARG A 15 0.37 -8.31 -6.97
C ARG A 15 1.35 -9.39 -6.51
N ARG A 16 1.38 -10.54 -7.20
CA ARG A 16 2.28 -11.64 -6.86
C ARG A 16 3.73 -11.28 -7.09
N LEU A 17 4.02 -10.55 -8.16
CA LEU A 17 5.37 -10.10 -8.45
C LEU A 17 5.90 -9.17 -7.37
N ILE A 18 5.12 -8.16 -6.99
CA ILE A 18 5.49 -7.23 -5.92
C ILE A 18 5.72 -7.98 -4.61
N SER A 19 4.81 -8.87 -4.27
CA SER A 19 4.91 -9.69 -3.04
C SER A 19 6.19 -10.51 -3.03
N ALA A 20 6.53 -11.16 -4.16
CA ALA A 20 7.74 -11.97 -4.28
C ALA A 20 9.01 -11.13 -4.14
N MET A 21 9.03 -9.94 -4.75
CA MET A 21 10.19 -9.04 -4.66
C MET A 21 10.42 -8.55 -3.24
N LEU A 22 9.35 -8.22 -2.53
CA LEU A 22 9.46 -7.80 -1.12
C LEU A 22 9.88 -8.97 -0.23
N ALA A 23 9.37 -10.16 -0.50
CA ALA A 23 9.77 -11.37 0.25
C ALA A 23 11.26 -11.64 0.09
N ASP A 24 11.84 -11.40 -1.09
CA ASP A 24 13.27 -11.54 -1.34
C ASP A 24 14.11 -10.57 -0.49
N ARG A 25 13.52 -9.47 -0.06
CA ARG A 25 14.16 -8.50 0.85
C ARG A 25 13.87 -8.79 2.32
N GLY A 26 13.27 -9.94 2.62
CA GLY A 26 12.94 -10.32 4.00
C GLY A 26 11.71 -9.63 4.57
N ILE A 27 10.87 -9.05 3.73
CA ILE A 27 9.66 -8.33 4.14
C ILE A 27 8.47 -9.27 4.05
N THR A 28 7.71 -9.38 5.14
CA THR A 28 6.49 -10.20 5.17
C THR A 28 5.32 -9.39 4.59
N VAL A 29 4.62 -9.98 3.62
CA VAL A 29 3.53 -9.32 2.89
C VAL A 29 2.28 -10.17 2.94
N THR A 30 1.14 -9.55 3.20
CA THR A 30 -0.17 -10.17 2.98
C THR A 30 -0.84 -9.45 1.81
N GLU A 31 -1.30 -10.22 0.84
CA GLU A 31 -1.89 -9.71 -0.39
C GLU A 31 -3.40 -9.54 -0.25
N ALA A 32 -3.92 -8.48 -0.85
CA ALA A 32 -5.34 -8.22 -0.97
C ALA A 32 -5.67 -7.88 -2.44
N ALA A 33 -6.79 -8.38 -2.93
CA ALA A 33 -7.21 -8.17 -4.31
C ALA A 33 -7.97 -6.85 -4.49
N ASP A 34 -8.45 -6.23 -3.42
CA ASP A 34 -9.15 -4.95 -3.45
C ASP A 34 -9.04 -4.24 -2.11
N GLY A 35 -9.58 -3.03 -2.05
CA GLY A 35 -9.51 -2.21 -0.84
C GLY A 35 -10.32 -2.75 0.33
N VAL A 36 -11.45 -3.39 0.07
CA VAL A 36 -12.29 -3.96 1.12
C VAL A 36 -11.56 -5.08 1.84
N GLU A 37 -10.94 -5.98 1.07
CA GLU A 37 -10.14 -7.08 1.63
C GLU A 37 -8.92 -6.54 2.38
N ALA A 38 -8.24 -5.53 1.83
CA ALA A 38 -7.08 -4.93 2.47
C ALA A 38 -7.43 -4.30 3.82
N LEU A 39 -8.55 -3.59 3.89
CA LEU A 39 -9.00 -2.97 5.14
C LEU A 39 -9.28 -4.02 6.20
N LYS A 40 -9.93 -5.11 5.83
CA LYS A 40 -10.21 -6.22 6.75
C LYS A 40 -8.92 -6.84 7.27
N LEU A 41 -7.96 -7.09 6.38
CA LEU A 41 -6.66 -7.64 6.77
C LEU A 41 -5.92 -6.71 7.72
N LEU A 42 -5.99 -5.41 7.48
CA LEU A 42 -5.36 -4.42 8.35
C LEU A 42 -5.98 -4.42 9.75
N GLN A 43 -7.31 -4.53 9.83
CA GLN A 43 -8.01 -4.59 11.11
C GLN A 43 -7.61 -5.81 11.92
N ASP A 44 -7.34 -6.93 11.25
CA ASP A 44 -7.03 -8.21 11.89
C ASP A 44 -5.53 -8.40 12.17
N ASP A 45 -4.65 -7.59 11.59
CA ASP A 45 -3.20 -7.74 11.72
C ASP A 45 -2.56 -6.52 12.40
N PRO A 46 -2.33 -6.59 13.73
CA PRO A 46 -1.74 -5.47 14.45
C PRO A 46 -0.27 -5.21 14.11
N ALA A 47 0.40 -6.16 13.46
CA ALA A 47 1.80 -5.99 13.09
C ALA A 47 1.98 -5.20 11.79
N ALA A 48 0.93 -5.04 10.98
CA ALA A 48 1.02 -4.31 9.73
C ALA A 48 1.33 -2.83 9.99
N SER A 49 2.42 -2.36 9.42
CA SER A 49 2.91 -1.00 9.62
C SER A 49 2.96 -0.18 8.34
N LEU A 50 2.76 -0.80 7.18
CA LEU A 50 2.77 -0.14 5.89
C LEU A 50 1.66 -0.69 4.99
N LEU A 51 0.94 0.20 4.35
CA LEU A 51 -0.02 -0.13 3.29
C LEU A 51 0.59 0.28 1.95
N LEU A 52 0.74 -0.69 1.05
CA LEU A 52 1.15 -0.47 -0.33
C LEU A 52 -0.06 -0.73 -1.21
N SER A 53 -0.58 0.29 -1.86
CA SER A 53 -1.86 0.21 -2.56
C SER A 53 -1.87 0.90 -3.91
N ASP A 54 -2.53 0.27 -4.88
CA ASP A 54 -2.91 0.96 -6.10
C ASP A 54 -4.01 1.99 -5.78
N ILE A 55 -4.09 3.05 -6.55
CA ILE A 55 -5.14 4.07 -6.40
C ILE A 55 -6.43 3.60 -7.07
N VAL A 56 -6.34 3.00 -8.27
CA VAL A 56 -7.50 2.57 -9.04
C VAL A 56 -7.76 1.08 -8.80
N MET A 57 -8.81 0.79 -8.05
CA MET A 57 -9.22 -0.58 -7.74
C MET A 57 -10.75 -0.67 -7.73
N PRO A 58 -11.32 -1.87 -7.97
CA PRO A 58 -12.77 -2.06 -7.85
C PRO A 58 -13.22 -2.00 -6.38
N ASN A 59 -14.48 -1.73 -6.15
CA ASN A 59 -15.17 -1.72 -4.86
C ASN A 59 -14.77 -0.56 -3.93
N MET A 60 -13.49 -0.35 -3.74
CA MET A 60 -12.96 0.74 -2.91
C MET A 60 -11.64 1.21 -3.54
N ASN A 61 -11.57 2.47 -3.96
CA ASN A 61 -10.32 2.98 -4.53
C ASN A 61 -9.26 3.21 -3.44
N GLY A 62 -8.02 3.44 -3.87
CA GLY A 62 -6.90 3.56 -2.94
C GLY A 62 -7.03 4.71 -1.96
N TYR A 63 -7.60 5.83 -2.36
CA TYR A 63 -7.79 6.97 -1.45
C TYR A 63 -8.82 6.66 -0.36
N GLU A 64 -9.91 6.01 -0.73
CA GLU A 64 -10.93 5.57 0.23
C GLU A 64 -10.33 4.57 1.22
N LEU A 65 -9.51 3.64 0.71
CA LEU A 65 -8.80 2.67 1.54
C LEU A 65 -7.86 3.37 2.53
N VAL A 66 -7.09 4.34 2.07
CA VAL A 66 -6.16 5.07 2.94
C VAL A 66 -6.92 5.81 4.04
N GLU A 67 -8.00 6.51 3.70
CA GLU A 67 -8.81 7.20 4.71
C GLU A 67 -9.34 6.25 5.78
N ALA A 68 -9.91 5.13 5.35
CA ALA A 68 -10.43 4.12 6.28
C ALA A 68 -9.31 3.49 7.11
N SER A 69 -8.17 3.20 6.49
CA SER A 69 -7.03 2.58 7.16
C SER A 69 -6.44 3.49 8.24
N LEU A 70 -6.35 4.78 7.98
CA LEU A 70 -5.81 5.75 8.94
C LEU A 70 -6.73 5.96 10.14
N LYS A 71 -8.02 5.71 9.99
CA LYS A 71 -8.95 5.70 11.14
C LYS A 71 -8.71 4.50 12.04
N VAL A 72 -8.33 3.35 11.46
CA VAL A 72 -8.00 2.13 12.21
C VAL A 72 -6.62 2.25 12.84
N ARG A 73 -5.67 2.81 12.10
CA ARG A 73 -4.27 2.88 12.51
C ARG A 73 -3.65 4.20 12.06
N PRO A 74 -3.74 5.25 12.89
CA PRO A 74 -3.27 6.60 12.51
C PRO A 74 -1.80 6.71 12.12
N GLU A 75 -0.95 5.84 12.66
CA GLU A 75 0.49 5.84 12.39
C GLU A 75 0.90 4.98 11.19
N LEU A 76 -0.07 4.41 10.48
CA LEU A 76 0.21 3.55 9.31
C LEU A 76 0.97 4.33 8.24
N LYS A 77 2.02 3.72 7.72
CA LYS A 77 2.78 4.28 6.61
C LYS A 77 2.09 3.93 5.29
N ILE A 78 2.06 4.88 4.37
CA ILE A 78 1.31 4.73 3.12
C ILE A 78 2.23 4.92 1.94
N LEU A 79 2.23 3.96 1.03
CA LEU A 79 2.87 4.07 -0.27
C LEU A 79 1.83 3.72 -1.33
N MET A 80 1.54 4.66 -2.21
CA MET A 80 0.55 4.47 -3.28
C MET A 80 1.24 4.20 -4.61
N MET A 81 0.55 3.46 -5.48
CA MET A 81 0.98 3.19 -6.85
C MET A 81 -0.09 3.67 -7.80
N THR A 82 0.30 4.27 -8.92
CA THR A 82 -0.66 4.68 -9.94
C THR A 82 -0.04 4.67 -11.33
N ALA A 83 -0.85 4.30 -12.33
CA ALA A 83 -0.48 4.43 -13.74
C ALA A 83 -0.73 5.86 -14.24
N TYR A 84 -1.54 6.64 -13.53
CA TYR A 84 -2.02 7.96 -13.96
C TYR A 84 -1.83 8.98 -12.85
N ALA A 85 -0.63 9.55 -12.78
CA ALA A 85 -0.22 10.44 -11.71
C ALA A 85 -1.10 11.68 -11.52
N ALA A 86 -1.81 12.11 -12.56
CA ALA A 86 -2.54 13.36 -12.56
C ALA A 86 -4.06 13.20 -12.61
N GLU A 87 -4.57 11.97 -12.63
CA GLU A 87 -5.98 11.73 -12.89
C GLU A 87 -6.90 12.16 -11.75
N ARG A 88 -6.45 12.03 -10.52
CA ARG A 88 -7.17 12.48 -9.34
C ARG A 88 -6.19 12.95 -8.27
N PRO A 89 -6.28 14.21 -7.84
CA PRO A 89 -5.49 14.63 -6.69
C PRO A 89 -6.01 13.93 -5.43
N PRO A 90 -5.17 13.73 -4.42
CA PRO A 90 -5.63 13.15 -3.16
C PRO A 90 -6.66 14.07 -2.50
N PRO A 91 -7.64 13.49 -1.77
CA PRO A 91 -8.58 14.29 -0.98
C PRO A 91 -7.87 15.24 -0.03
N ALA A 92 -8.50 16.38 0.27
CA ALA A 92 -7.91 17.39 1.14
C ALA A 92 -7.50 16.84 2.51
N ALA A 93 -8.26 15.88 3.04
CA ALA A 93 -7.95 15.24 4.31
C ALA A 93 -6.62 14.47 4.29
N LEU A 94 -6.17 14.02 3.12
CA LEU A 94 -4.93 13.27 2.96
C LEU A 94 -3.75 14.17 2.59
N LYS A 95 -4.00 15.39 2.12
CA LYS A 95 -2.92 16.31 1.72
C LYS A 95 -2.05 16.74 2.90
N ALA A 96 -2.61 16.73 4.10
CA ALA A 96 -1.86 17.09 5.31
C ALA A 96 -0.90 15.97 5.74
N ARG A 97 -1.00 14.79 5.16
CA ARG A 97 -0.15 13.66 5.49
C ARG A 97 0.87 13.44 4.38
N GLU A 98 2.06 13.01 4.78
CA GLU A 98 3.12 12.71 3.84
C GLU A 98 2.88 11.33 3.23
N ILE A 99 2.11 11.30 2.13
CA ILE A 99 1.82 10.07 1.40
C ILE A 99 2.69 10.04 0.15
N ARG A 100 3.49 9.00 0.02
CA ARG A 100 4.36 8.81 -1.14
C ARG A 100 3.64 8.05 -2.23
N THR A 101 3.94 8.38 -3.48
CA THR A 101 3.32 7.75 -4.64
C THR A 101 4.40 7.34 -5.64
N LEU A 102 4.30 6.11 -6.13
CA LEU A 102 5.10 5.60 -7.23
C LEU A 102 4.26 5.57 -8.50
N ILE A 103 4.83 6.03 -9.61
CA ILE A 103 4.16 6.05 -10.91
C ILE A 103 4.56 4.79 -11.69
N LYS A 104 3.58 4.06 -12.18
CA LYS A 104 3.81 2.87 -13.01
C LYS A 104 4.18 3.28 -14.44
N PRO A 105 5.07 2.58 -15.13
CA PRO A 105 5.91 1.52 -14.61
C PRO A 105 7.03 2.08 -13.74
N PHE A 106 7.26 1.46 -12.59
CA PHE A 106 8.34 1.87 -11.69
C PHE A 106 9.44 0.81 -11.68
N ASP A 107 10.64 1.23 -11.30
CA ASP A 107 11.76 0.32 -11.10
C ASP A 107 11.48 -0.55 -9.88
N PRO A 108 11.46 -1.89 -10.03
CA PRO A 108 11.18 -2.79 -8.91
C PRO A 108 12.15 -2.64 -7.74
N ASP A 109 13.43 -2.44 -8.01
CA ASP A 109 14.42 -2.26 -6.95
C ASP A 109 14.19 -0.97 -6.18
N ARG A 110 13.81 0.09 -6.89
CA ARG A 110 13.49 1.36 -6.24
C ARG A 110 12.27 1.23 -5.33
N MET A 111 11.25 0.52 -5.78
CA MET A 111 10.06 0.26 -4.96
C MET A 111 10.44 -0.49 -3.68
N CYS A 112 11.24 -1.55 -3.80
CA CYS A 112 11.70 -2.32 -2.65
C CYS A 112 12.53 -1.48 -1.69
N ASP A 113 13.46 -0.67 -2.22
CA ASP A 113 14.30 0.20 -1.41
C ASP A 113 13.46 1.21 -0.63
N LEU A 114 12.43 1.77 -1.28
CA LEU A 114 11.54 2.72 -0.65
C LEU A 114 10.73 2.07 0.49
N VAL A 115 10.21 0.86 0.26
CA VAL A 115 9.47 0.12 1.28
C VAL A 115 10.37 -0.18 2.49
N VAL A 116 11.58 -0.68 2.24
CA VAL A 116 12.56 -0.95 3.30
C VAL A 116 12.85 0.32 4.11
N ASP A 117 13.10 1.44 3.41
CA ASP A 117 13.38 2.72 4.06
C ASP A 117 12.19 3.19 4.91
N MET A 118 10.97 3.10 4.38
CA MET A 118 9.77 3.50 5.11
C MET A 118 9.52 2.64 6.35
N LEU A 119 9.75 1.33 6.25
CA LEU A 119 9.59 0.41 7.39
C LEU A 119 10.61 0.68 8.50
N ALA A 120 11.79 1.17 8.14
CA ALA A 120 12.86 1.46 9.10
C ALA A 120 12.64 2.76 9.88
N ARG A 121 11.76 3.64 9.41
CA ARG A 121 11.49 4.91 10.09
C ARG A 121 10.57 4.70 11.30
N PRO A 122 10.81 5.44 12.38
CA PRO A 122 9.93 5.40 13.56
C PRO A 122 8.55 5.99 13.29
#